data_ccc0def165e4b46dcbfe52444f0b8b28
#
_entry.id   ccc0def165e4b46dcbfe52444f0b8b28
#
_cell.length_a   1.000
_cell.length_b   1.000
_cell.length_c   1.000
_cell.angle_alpha   90.00
_cell.angle_beta   90.00
_cell.angle_gamma   90.00
#
_symmetry.space_group_name_H-M   'P 1'
#
loop_
_entity.id
_entity.type
_entity.pdbx_description
1 polymer ?
#
loop_
_entity_poly.entity_id
_entity_poly.type
_entity_poly.pdbx_seq_one_letter_code
_entity_poly.pdbx_strand_id
1 'polypeptide(L)'
;MSVLTREDRTQLGRMVVNLLDDWGVKAADQVNILALPDGTPGRKMQRYHEDTPLPDDPEVMKRVEHLMGIADALRTTFPRNANIAVLWLKQPCKRLRRRRPLEIMLEDGLSGLITVRTHLDCSFAWRESERTD
;
A
#
# COMPACT_ATOMS: atom_id res chain seq x y z
N MET A 1 19.97 -11.51 7.28
CA MET A 1 19.53 -10.31 6.59
C MET A 1 19.27 -10.64 5.12
N SER A 2 18.03 -10.59 4.70
CA SER A 2 17.75 -10.89 3.30
C SER A 2 18.03 -9.66 2.46
N VAL A 3 18.93 -9.78 1.51
CA VAL A 3 19.22 -8.75 0.54
C VAL A 3 18.42 -9.07 -0.70
N LEU A 4 17.53 -8.16 -1.08
CA LEU A 4 16.74 -8.33 -2.28
C LEU A 4 17.63 -8.17 -3.52
N THR A 5 17.50 -9.08 -4.45
CA THR A 5 18.22 -9.00 -5.71
C THR A 5 17.58 -7.92 -6.60
N ARG A 6 18.27 -7.56 -7.68
CA ARG A 6 17.72 -6.65 -8.67
C ARG A 6 16.41 -7.21 -9.25
N GLU A 7 16.35 -8.49 -9.50
CA GLU A 7 15.16 -9.16 -10.02
C GLU A 7 14.02 -9.09 -9.02
N ASP A 8 14.30 -9.31 -7.73
CA ASP A 8 13.30 -9.19 -6.65
C ASP A 8 12.71 -7.79 -6.62
N ARG A 9 13.56 -6.77 -6.69
CA ARG A 9 13.12 -5.38 -6.68
C ARG A 9 12.33 -5.01 -7.94
N THR A 10 12.65 -5.62 -9.06
CA THR A 10 11.89 -5.44 -10.31
C THR A 10 10.48 -6.00 -10.16
N GLN A 11 10.37 -7.21 -9.62
CA GLN A 11 9.06 -7.84 -9.40
C GLN A 11 8.22 -7.05 -8.39
N LEU A 12 8.83 -6.60 -7.30
CA LEU A 12 8.14 -5.78 -6.31
C LEU A 12 7.64 -4.48 -6.92
N GLY A 13 8.43 -3.86 -7.79
CA GLY A 13 8.04 -2.66 -8.49
C GLY A 13 6.78 -2.88 -9.32
N ARG A 14 6.74 -3.95 -10.09
CA ARG A 14 5.54 -4.31 -10.87
C ARG A 14 4.33 -4.50 -9.98
N MET A 15 4.49 -5.26 -8.90
CA MET A 15 3.40 -5.57 -7.99
C MET A 15 2.86 -4.33 -7.31
N VAL A 16 3.74 -3.51 -6.75
CA VAL A 16 3.31 -2.35 -5.97
C VAL A 16 2.74 -1.24 -6.85
N VAL A 17 3.31 -1.01 -8.04
CA VAL A 17 2.76 -0.01 -8.96
C VAL A 17 1.39 -0.45 -9.47
N ASN A 18 1.25 -1.73 -9.81
CA ASN A 18 -0.04 -2.28 -10.23
C ASN A 18 -1.08 -2.12 -9.12
N LEU A 19 -0.70 -2.39 -7.89
CA LEU A 19 -1.56 -2.22 -6.73
C LEU A 19 -2.02 -0.77 -6.55
N LEU A 20 -1.09 0.18 -6.63
CA LEU A 20 -1.40 1.59 -6.50
C LEU A 20 -2.28 2.10 -7.64
N ASP A 21 -2.05 1.59 -8.86
CA ASP A 21 -2.92 1.90 -9.99
C ASP A 21 -4.34 1.40 -9.75
N ASP A 22 -4.48 0.18 -9.24
CA ASP A 22 -5.78 -0.40 -8.92
C ASP A 22 -6.51 0.42 -7.86
N TRP A 23 -5.77 1.00 -6.92
CA TRP A 23 -6.35 1.86 -5.89
C TRP A 23 -6.68 3.26 -6.40
N GLY A 24 -6.31 3.56 -7.64
CA GLY A 24 -6.56 4.87 -8.24
C GLY A 24 -5.60 5.96 -7.78
N VAL A 25 -4.42 5.58 -7.32
CA VAL A 25 -3.39 6.54 -6.89
C VAL A 25 -2.70 7.12 -8.12
N LYS A 26 -2.67 8.45 -8.23
CA LYS A 26 -2.03 9.13 -9.35
C LYS A 26 -0.51 8.94 -9.31
N ALA A 27 0.14 8.98 -10.47
CA ALA A 27 1.58 8.76 -10.57
C ALA A 27 2.40 9.66 -9.64
N ALA A 28 2.06 10.94 -9.53
CA ALA A 28 2.76 11.86 -8.64
C ALA A 28 2.63 11.43 -7.17
N ASP A 29 1.46 10.95 -6.79
CA ASP A 29 1.21 10.47 -5.42
C ASP A 29 1.91 9.13 -5.18
N GLN A 30 2.06 8.29 -6.21
CA GLN A 30 2.82 7.04 -6.11
C GLN A 30 4.29 7.32 -5.77
N VAL A 31 4.87 8.33 -6.38
CA VAL A 31 6.25 8.75 -6.08
C VAL A 31 6.39 9.08 -4.60
N ASN A 32 5.43 9.82 -4.05
CA ASN A 32 5.46 10.25 -2.66
C ASN A 32 5.21 9.09 -1.69
N ILE A 33 4.24 8.24 -1.97
CA ILE A 33 3.88 7.14 -1.06
C ILE A 33 5.00 6.09 -0.99
N LEU A 34 5.77 5.94 -2.08
CA LEU A 34 6.90 5.03 -2.12
C LEU A 34 8.21 5.65 -1.61
N ALA A 35 8.19 6.94 -1.27
CA ALA A 35 9.37 7.68 -0.82
C ALA A 35 10.50 7.63 -1.87
N LEU A 36 10.15 7.71 -3.14
CA LEU A 36 11.14 7.76 -4.21
C LEU A 36 11.89 9.10 -4.16
N PRO A 37 13.11 9.16 -4.72
CA PRO A 37 13.90 10.39 -4.65
C PRO A 37 13.14 11.62 -5.12
N ASP A 38 13.40 12.75 -4.48
CA ASP A 38 12.79 14.03 -4.84
C ASP A 38 13.06 14.33 -6.32
N GLY A 39 12.04 14.85 -6.99
CA GLY A 39 12.15 15.17 -8.40
C GLY A 39 11.93 13.98 -9.33
N THR A 40 11.61 12.80 -8.80
CA THR A 40 11.27 11.66 -9.65
C THR A 40 10.00 12.00 -10.43
N PRO A 41 10.06 12.00 -11.79
CA PRO A 41 8.88 12.30 -12.58
C PRO A 41 7.85 11.16 -12.51
N GLY A 42 6.56 11.52 -12.52
CA GLY A 42 5.49 10.52 -12.48
C GLY A 42 5.57 9.50 -13.60
N ARG A 43 6.06 9.92 -14.79
CA ARG A 43 6.21 9.00 -15.93
C ARG A 43 7.19 7.86 -15.65
N LYS A 44 8.09 8.00 -14.67
CA LYS A 44 9.02 6.94 -14.31
C LYS A 44 8.29 5.76 -13.66
N MET A 45 7.10 5.98 -13.14
CA MET A 45 6.29 4.91 -12.56
C MET A 45 5.94 3.85 -13.60
N GLN A 46 5.79 4.24 -14.86
CA GLN A 46 5.56 3.27 -15.93
C GLN A 46 6.75 2.31 -16.08
N ARG A 47 7.97 2.80 -15.92
CA ARG A 47 9.17 1.96 -15.99
C ARG A 47 9.22 0.96 -14.84
N TYR A 48 8.84 1.38 -13.62
CA TYR A 48 8.78 0.48 -12.47
C TYR A 48 7.69 -0.58 -12.66
N HIS A 49 6.63 -0.24 -13.36
CA HIS A 49 5.58 -1.20 -13.71
C HIS A 49 6.05 -2.24 -14.74
N GLU A 50 7.04 -1.90 -15.55
CA GLU A 50 7.53 -2.77 -16.62
C GLU A 50 8.75 -3.60 -16.20
N ASP A 51 9.92 -2.97 -16.13
CA ASP A 51 11.18 -3.71 -16.02
C ASP A 51 12.26 -3.04 -15.17
N THR A 52 11.97 -1.91 -14.55
CA THR A 52 12.97 -1.18 -13.78
C THR A 52 12.88 -1.57 -12.30
N PRO A 53 14.01 -1.96 -11.69
CA PRO A 53 13.99 -2.31 -10.27
C PRO A 53 13.77 -1.08 -9.40
N LEU A 54 13.05 -1.27 -8.30
CA LEU A 54 12.91 -0.22 -7.30
C LEU A 54 14.29 0.11 -6.71
N PRO A 55 14.50 1.36 -6.24
CA PRO A 55 15.75 1.71 -5.59
C PRO A 55 16.05 0.78 -4.41
N ASP A 56 17.33 0.46 -4.22
CA ASP A 56 17.78 -0.32 -3.07
C ASP A 56 17.92 0.62 -1.88
N ASP A 57 16.80 1.08 -1.39
CA ASP A 57 16.68 2.08 -0.33
C ASP A 57 15.82 1.50 0.79
N PRO A 58 16.32 1.46 2.03
CA PRO A 58 15.57 0.91 3.17
C PRO A 58 14.20 1.56 3.37
N GLU A 59 14.10 2.87 3.14
CA GLU A 59 12.81 3.58 3.30
C GLU A 59 11.81 3.14 2.24
N VAL A 60 12.25 3.01 0.98
CA VAL A 60 11.39 2.54 -0.10
C VAL A 60 10.93 1.11 0.20
N MET A 61 11.83 0.25 0.60
CA MET A 61 11.52 -1.16 0.89
C MET A 61 10.55 -1.29 2.06
N LYS A 62 10.70 -0.45 3.09
CA LYS A 62 9.80 -0.44 4.23
C LYS A 62 8.39 -0.06 3.83
N ARG A 63 8.24 0.96 2.98
CA ARG A 63 6.94 1.38 2.49
C ARG A 63 6.29 0.33 1.62
N VAL A 64 7.07 -0.30 0.75
CA VAL A 64 6.58 -1.42 -0.09
C VAL A 64 6.07 -2.55 0.80
N GLU A 65 6.79 -2.90 1.86
CA GLU A 65 6.37 -3.94 2.80
C GLU A 65 5.01 -3.62 3.41
N HIS A 66 4.81 -2.40 3.89
CA HIS A 66 3.53 -2.01 4.47
C HIS A 66 2.40 -2.00 3.44
N LEU A 67 2.68 -1.51 2.23
CA LEU A 67 1.68 -1.51 1.15
C LEU A 67 1.25 -2.92 0.79
N MET A 68 2.19 -3.84 0.69
CA MET A 68 1.88 -5.24 0.40
C MET A 68 1.12 -5.89 1.56
N GLY A 69 1.46 -5.52 2.80
CA GLY A 69 0.73 -5.97 3.99
C GLY A 69 -0.71 -5.46 4.01
N ILE A 70 -0.92 -4.21 3.62
CA ILE A 70 -2.27 -3.64 3.49
C ILE A 70 -3.06 -4.38 2.42
N ALA A 71 -2.42 -4.67 1.27
CA ALA A 71 -3.07 -5.41 0.20
C ALA A 71 -3.51 -6.80 0.67
N ASP A 72 -2.66 -7.49 1.42
CA ASP A 72 -3.00 -8.81 1.98
C ASP A 72 -4.17 -8.72 2.96
N ALA A 73 -4.13 -7.72 3.84
CA ALA A 73 -5.20 -7.50 4.81
C ALA A 73 -6.53 -7.19 4.11
N LEU A 74 -6.49 -6.42 3.02
CA LEU A 74 -7.69 -6.12 2.25
C LEU A 74 -8.26 -7.38 1.59
N ARG A 75 -7.41 -8.23 1.04
CA ARG A 75 -7.84 -9.50 0.44
C ARG A 75 -8.48 -10.41 1.49
N THR A 76 -7.93 -10.41 2.70
CA THR A 76 -8.47 -11.21 3.80
C THR A 76 -9.81 -10.67 4.28
N THR A 77 -9.92 -9.34 4.37
CA THR A 77 -11.15 -8.67 4.84
C THR A 77 -12.27 -8.71 3.80
N PHE A 78 -11.92 -8.56 2.53
CA PHE A 78 -12.88 -8.50 1.42
C PHE A 78 -12.54 -9.57 0.37
N PRO A 79 -12.64 -10.86 0.71
CA PRO A 79 -12.11 -11.94 -0.15
C PRO A 79 -12.87 -12.14 -1.46
N ARG A 80 -14.11 -11.67 -1.54
CA ARG A 80 -14.96 -11.93 -2.71
C ARG A 80 -15.10 -10.76 -3.66
N ASN A 81 -14.66 -9.58 -3.26
CA ASN A 81 -14.89 -8.39 -4.08
C ASN A 81 -13.81 -7.35 -3.87
N ALA A 82 -12.87 -7.30 -4.80
CA ALA A 82 -11.79 -6.33 -4.78
C ALA A 82 -12.29 -4.88 -4.89
N ASN A 83 -13.43 -4.67 -5.55
CA ASN A 83 -14.01 -3.32 -5.68
C ASN A 83 -14.45 -2.78 -4.34
N ILE A 84 -14.96 -3.62 -3.45
CA ILE A 84 -15.35 -3.20 -2.09
C ILE A 84 -14.11 -2.76 -1.31
N ALA A 85 -12.99 -3.44 -1.48
CA ALA A 85 -11.73 -3.06 -0.85
C ALA A 85 -11.29 -1.66 -1.28
N VAL A 86 -11.37 -1.37 -2.58
CA VAL A 86 -11.03 -0.05 -3.12
C VAL A 86 -11.97 1.01 -2.61
N LEU A 87 -13.27 0.72 -2.55
CA LEU A 87 -14.26 1.64 -2.00
C LEU A 87 -13.97 1.96 -0.53
N TRP A 88 -13.62 0.94 0.25
CA TRP A 88 -13.27 1.13 1.66
C TRP A 88 -12.10 2.12 1.82
N LEU A 89 -11.09 2.00 0.97
CA LEU A 89 -9.94 2.92 1.00
C LEU A 89 -10.33 4.36 0.72
N LYS A 90 -11.39 4.57 -0.04
CA LYS A 90 -11.82 5.90 -0.49
C LYS A 90 -12.95 6.49 0.35
N GLN A 91 -13.45 5.79 1.34
CA GLN A 91 -14.54 6.26 2.19
C GLN A 91 -14.04 6.66 3.58
N PRO A 92 -14.63 7.73 4.17
CA PRO A 92 -14.27 8.11 5.54
C PRO A 92 -14.52 6.96 6.51
N CYS A 93 -13.58 6.72 7.41
CA CYS A 93 -13.67 5.67 8.42
C CYS A 93 -13.76 6.31 9.80
N LYS A 94 -14.81 5.99 10.55
CA LYS A 94 -15.03 6.57 11.88
C LYS A 94 -13.87 6.29 12.84
N ARG A 95 -13.32 5.08 12.79
CA ARG A 95 -12.21 4.67 13.65
C ARG A 95 -10.89 5.34 13.29
N LEU A 96 -10.82 5.94 12.11
CA LEU A 96 -9.66 6.69 11.63
C LEU A 96 -9.94 8.19 11.64
N ARG A 97 -10.70 8.66 12.62
CA ARG A 97 -11.06 10.07 12.79
C ARG A 97 -11.82 10.65 11.58
N ARG A 98 -12.62 9.78 10.94
CA ARG A 98 -13.42 10.12 9.76
C ARG A 98 -12.58 10.52 8.55
N ARG A 99 -11.31 10.16 8.56
CA ARG A 99 -10.45 10.33 7.40
C ARG A 99 -10.56 9.12 6.49
N ARG A 100 -10.30 9.33 5.20
CA ARG A 100 -10.23 8.22 4.24
C ARG A 100 -8.91 7.49 4.41
N PRO A 101 -8.90 6.16 4.46
CA PRO A 101 -7.64 5.41 4.60
C PRO A 101 -6.60 5.77 3.56
N LEU A 102 -7.00 5.92 2.29
CA LEU A 102 -6.07 6.29 1.23
C LEU A 102 -5.47 7.69 1.47
N GLU A 103 -6.28 8.63 1.93
CA GLU A 103 -5.83 9.99 2.27
C GLU A 103 -4.78 9.96 3.39
N ILE A 104 -5.00 9.14 4.41
CA ILE A 104 -4.03 8.96 5.52
C ILE A 104 -2.70 8.47 4.97
N MET A 105 -2.73 7.48 4.08
CA MET A 105 -1.51 6.93 3.49
C MET A 105 -0.75 7.94 2.65
N LEU A 106 -1.47 8.80 1.93
CA LEU A 106 -0.86 9.79 1.06
C LEU A 106 -0.33 10.99 1.85
N GLU A 107 -1.03 11.42 2.89
CA GLU A 107 -0.67 12.62 3.65
C GLU A 107 0.32 12.36 4.78
N ASP A 108 0.17 11.25 5.49
CA ASP A 108 0.93 10.98 6.71
C ASP A 108 2.19 10.13 6.46
N GLY A 109 2.44 9.72 5.24
CA GLY A 109 3.63 8.95 4.88
C GLY A 109 3.69 7.59 5.56
N LEU A 110 4.86 7.23 6.07
CA LEU A 110 5.07 5.92 6.70
C LEU A 110 4.14 5.70 7.89
N SER A 111 3.95 6.72 8.73
CA SER A 111 3.04 6.57 9.88
C SER A 111 1.60 6.32 9.43
N GLY A 112 1.19 6.90 8.31
CA GLY A 112 -0.12 6.65 7.73
C GLY A 112 -0.28 5.22 7.25
N LEU A 113 0.75 4.69 6.60
CA LEU A 113 0.75 3.28 6.16
C LEU A 113 0.61 2.35 7.35
N ILE A 114 1.37 2.61 8.41
CA ILE A 114 1.32 1.81 9.63
C ILE A 114 -0.06 1.90 10.27
N THR A 115 -0.65 3.09 10.33
CA THR A 115 -1.97 3.31 10.91
C THR A 115 -3.04 2.49 10.19
N VAL A 116 -3.06 2.55 8.87
CA VAL A 116 -4.05 1.83 8.06
C VAL A 116 -3.84 0.31 8.19
N ARG A 117 -2.60 -0.15 8.10
CA ARG A 117 -2.28 -1.57 8.24
C ARG A 117 -2.70 -2.11 9.60
N THR A 118 -2.37 -1.39 10.67
CA THR A 118 -2.73 -1.78 12.04
C THR A 118 -4.24 -1.83 12.21
N HIS A 119 -4.96 -0.86 11.67
CA HIS A 119 -6.42 -0.85 11.73
C HIS A 119 -7.04 -2.08 11.06
N LEU A 120 -6.55 -2.45 9.88
CA LEU A 120 -7.04 -3.62 9.16
C LEU A 120 -6.75 -4.91 9.93
N ASP A 121 -5.54 -5.05 10.46
CA ASP A 121 -5.14 -6.23 11.22
C ASP A 121 -5.97 -6.38 12.48
N CYS A 122 -6.22 -5.30 13.21
CA CYS A 122 -7.04 -5.31 14.42
C CYS A 122 -8.50 -5.61 14.10
N SER A 123 -9.02 -5.06 13.01
CA SER A 123 -10.41 -5.29 12.61
C SER A 123 -10.64 -6.76 12.24
N PHE A 124 -9.67 -7.37 11.56
CA PHE A 124 -9.73 -8.79 11.23
C PHE A 124 -9.70 -9.65 12.48
N ALA A 125 -8.78 -9.38 13.39
CA ALA A 125 -8.65 -10.12 14.66
C ALA A 125 -9.93 -10.01 15.48
N TRP A 126 -10.55 -8.85 15.52
CA TRP A 126 -11.81 -8.63 16.21
C TRP A 126 -12.93 -9.49 15.64
N ARG A 127 -13.04 -9.53 14.31
CA ARG A 127 -14.07 -10.36 13.64
C ARG A 127 -13.87 -11.84 13.89
N GLU A 128 -12.63 -12.31 13.88
CA GLU A 128 -12.33 -13.71 14.17
C GLU A 128 -12.70 -14.06 15.61
N SER A 129 -12.44 -13.17 16.54
CA SER A 129 -12.81 -13.34 17.94
C SER A 129 -14.32 -13.46 18.13
N GLU A 130 -15.09 -12.66 17.39
CA GLU A 130 -16.56 -12.73 17.44
C GLU A 130 -17.11 -14.02 16.86
N ARG A 131 -16.45 -14.59 15.84
CA ARG A 131 -16.90 -15.83 15.23
C ARG A 131 -16.72 -17.06 16.10
N THR A 132 -15.79 -17.01 17.04
CA THR A 132 -15.50 -18.15 17.90
C THR A 132 -16.42 -18.24 19.11
N ASP A 133 -17.25 -17.26 19.31
CA ASP A 133 -18.26 -17.27 20.37
C ASP A 133 -19.53 -18.03 19.86
#